data_82afdd1687e93ad7b47a59145b289769
#
_entry.id   82afdd1687e93ad7b47a59145b289769
#
_cell.length_a   1.000
_cell.length_b   1.000
_cell.length_c   1.000
_cell.angle_alpha   90.00
_cell.angle_beta   90.00
_cell.angle_gamma   90.00
#
_symmetry.space_group_name_H-M   'P 1'
#
loop_
_entity.id
_entity.type
_entity.pdbx_description
1 polymer ?
#
loop_
_entity_poly.entity_id
_entity_poly.type
_entity_poly.pdbx_seq_one_letter_code
_entity_poly.pdbx_strand_id
1 'polypeptide(L)'
;MEGGAAAVATPVLELQERLGSALDERLGGTGGLRDTCDDLGYRTLGLGFGLLTLGLISGAVWANEAWGAYWSWDPKETWALITWLVYAIYLHTRLSDEYSQGDSNRVAVAGFVVTWVCYLGVNLFGVGLHSYGFLSS
;
A
#
# COMPACT_ATOMS: atom_id res chain seq x y z
N MET A 1 -53.08 23.33 -2.85
CA MET A 1 -52.63 22.07 -2.26
C MET A 1 -51.10 21.91 -2.21
N GLU A 2 -50.33 22.97 -2.08
CA GLU A 2 -48.84 22.91 -2.07
C GLU A 2 -48.20 23.05 -0.67
N GLY A 3 -48.96 23.28 0.37
CA GLY A 3 -48.44 23.49 1.73
C GLY A 3 -48.12 22.24 2.54
N GLY A 4 -48.56 21.05 2.11
CA GLY A 4 -48.37 19.82 2.87
C GLY A 4 -47.03 19.12 2.66
N ALA A 5 -46.47 19.23 1.47
CA ALA A 5 -45.20 18.59 1.13
C ALA A 5 -43.97 19.30 1.74
N ALA A 6 -44.04 20.63 1.84
CA ALA A 6 -42.98 21.42 2.46
C ALA A 6 -42.91 21.25 3.98
N ALA A 7 -44.09 21.07 4.65
CA ALA A 7 -44.16 20.89 6.10
C ALA A 7 -43.62 19.52 6.57
N VAL A 8 -43.61 18.50 5.73
CA VAL A 8 -43.01 17.16 6.03
C VAL A 8 -41.55 17.08 5.61
N ALA A 9 -41.15 17.83 4.62
CA ALA A 9 -39.75 17.81 4.12
C ALA A 9 -38.73 18.40 5.13
N THR A 10 -39.12 19.45 5.86
CA THR A 10 -38.22 20.09 6.85
C THR A 10 -37.83 19.18 8.02
N PRO A 11 -38.74 18.46 8.71
CA PRO A 11 -38.32 17.57 9.80
C PRO A 11 -37.54 16.35 9.31
N VAL A 12 -37.75 15.89 8.07
CA VAL A 12 -36.98 14.78 7.50
C VAL A 12 -35.54 15.23 7.18
N LEU A 13 -35.36 16.43 6.66
CA LEU A 13 -34.03 17.00 6.41
C LEU A 13 -33.27 17.27 7.72
N GLU A 14 -33.93 17.83 8.74
CA GLU A 14 -33.31 17.99 10.06
C GLU A 14 -32.94 16.66 10.71
N LEU A 15 -33.75 15.63 10.57
CA LEU A 15 -33.41 14.29 11.06
C LEU A 15 -32.24 13.69 10.33
N GLN A 16 -32.16 13.90 9.02
CA GLN A 16 -31.07 13.43 8.18
C GLN A 16 -29.75 14.14 8.51
N GLU A 17 -29.77 15.45 8.76
CA GLU A 17 -28.61 16.21 9.23
C GLU A 17 -28.16 15.78 10.62
N ARG A 18 -29.09 15.57 11.56
CA ARG A 18 -28.78 15.08 12.91
C ARG A 18 -28.23 13.66 12.92
N LEU A 19 -28.78 12.79 12.09
CA LEU A 19 -28.25 11.42 11.92
C LEU A 19 -26.86 11.45 11.27
N GLY A 20 -26.68 12.29 10.25
CA GLY A 20 -25.40 12.49 9.61
C GLY A 20 -24.33 13.00 10.58
N SER A 21 -24.65 14.04 11.38
CA SER A 21 -23.73 14.57 12.37
C SER A 21 -23.43 13.60 13.51
N ALA A 22 -24.43 12.85 13.99
CA ALA A 22 -24.25 11.84 15.05
C ALA A 22 -23.44 10.63 14.57
N LEU A 23 -23.58 10.24 13.29
CA LEU A 23 -22.76 9.20 12.67
C LEU A 23 -21.34 9.71 12.47
N ASP A 24 -21.17 10.95 12.03
CA ASP A 24 -19.86 11.58 11.84
C ASP A 24 -19.11 11.71 13.17
N GLU A 25 -19.80 12.06 14.25
CA GLU A 25 -19.25 12.13 15.62
C GLU A 25 -18.90 10.72 16.16
N ARG A 26 -19.74 9.70 15.92
CA ARG A 26 -19.49 8.32 16.37
C ARG A 26 -18.40 7.60 15.58
N LEU A 27 -18.26 7.92 14.31
CA LEU A 27 -17.24 7.34 13.43
C LEU A 27 -15.94 8.17 13.40
N GLY A 28 -15.84 9.23 14.22
CA GLY A 28 -14.72 10.16 14.23
C GLY A 28 -14.65 11.02 12.97
N GLY A 29 -15.80 11.19 12.31
CA GLY A 29 -15.90 11.83 11.01
C GLY A 29 -15.28 11.00 9.86
N THR A 30 -15.72 11.21 8.64
CA THR A 30 -15.05 10.64 7.45
C THR A 30 -13.59 11.08 7.36
N GLY A 31 -13.25 12.25 7.92
CA GLY A 31 -11.88 12.72 8.15
C GLY A 31 -11.12 11.83 9.12
N GLY A 32 -11.68 11.54 10.29
CA GLY A 32 -11.01 10.74 11.32
C GLY A 32 -10.71 9.30 10.89
N LEU A 33 -11.62 8.65 10.13
CA LEU A 33 -11.36 7.33 9.55
C LEU A 33 -10.24 7.37 8.50
N ARG A 34 -10.25 8.39 7.64
CA ARG A 34 -9.21 8.59 6.63
C ARG A 34 -7.84 8.77 7.29
N ASP A 35 -7.78 9.64 8.28
CA ASP A 35 -6.52 9.94 8.99
C ASP A 35 -6.02 8.71 9.75
N THR A 36 -6.91 7.94 10.37
CA THR A 36 -6.55 6.69 11.05
C THR A 36 -6.05 5.64 10.06
N CYS A 37 -6.72 5.44 8.94
CA CYS A 37 -6.28 4.49 7.91
C CYS A 37 -4.94 4.91 7.30
N ASP A 38 -4.73 6.20 7.11
CA ASP A 38 -3.50 6.74 6.57
C ASP A 38 -2.32 6.57 7.54
N ASP A 39 -2.52 6.88 8.84
CA ASP A 39 -1.51 6.68 9.88
C ASP A 39 -1.14 5.19 10.05
N LEU A 40 -2.15 4.30 10.08
CA LEU A 40 -1.93 2.85 10.13
C LEU A 40 -1.19 2.36 8.87
N GLY A 41 -1.57 2.85 7.69
CA GLY A 41 -0.90 2.54 6.44
C GLY A 41 0.57 2.93 6.46
N TYR A 42 0.87 4.16 6.88
CA TYR A 42 2.23 4.66 7.00
C TYR A 42 3.09 3.81 7.97
N ARG A 43 2.57 3.52 9.16
CA ARG A 43 3.28 2.70 10.16
C ARG A 43 3.50 1.27 9.67
N THR A 44 2.49 0.67 9.04
CA THR A 44 2.58 -0.70 8.51
C THR A 44 3.59 -0.78 7.37
N LEU A 45 3.56 0.18 6.43
CA LEU A 45 4.51 0.23 5.32
C LEU A 45 5.93 0.53 5.79
N GLY A 46 6.11 1.39 6.81
CA GLY A 46 7.42 1.65 7.41
C GLY A 46 8.02 0.40 8.06
N LEU A 47 7.22 -0.34 8.84
CA LEU A 47 7.65 -1.62 9.40
C LEU A 47 7.94 -2.65 8.31
N GLY A 48 7.06 -2.75 7.31
CA GLY A 48 7.22 -3.65 6.17
C GLY A 48 8.49 -3.36 5.36
N PHE A 49 8.83 -2.09 5.18
CA PHE A 49 10.06 -1.67 4.52
C PHE A 49 11.31 -2.11 5.28
N GLY A 50 11.32 -1.98 6.61
CA GLY A 50 12.40 -2.48 7.45
C GLY A 50 12.57 -3.99 7.30
N LEU A 51 11.48 -4.76 7.34
CA LEU A 51 11.49 -6.21 7.15
C LEU A 51 11.92 -6.61 5.72
N LEU A 52 11.48 -5.88 4.70
CA LEU A 52 11.91 -6.08 3.32
C LEU A 52 13.43 -5.87 3.17
N THR A 53 13.97 -4.83 3.81
CA THR A 53 15.41 -4.55 3.80
C THR A 53 16.20 -5.71 4.43
N LEU A 54 15.76 -6.20 5.60
CA LEU A 54 16.36 -7.35 6.26
C LEU A 54 16.26 -8.62 5.39
N GLY A 55 15.11 -8.80 4.73
CA GLY A 55 14.89 -9.91 3.79
C GLY A 55 15.83 -9.86 2.60
N LEU A 56 16.07 -8.69 2.01
CA LEU A 56 17.01 -8.51 0.90
C LEU A 56 18.45 -8.82 1.32
N ILE A 57 18.88 -8.30 2.48
CA ILE A 57 20.24 -8.55 2.99
C ILE A 57 20.45 -10.03 3.30
N SER A 58 19.52 -10.66 4.03
CA SER A 58 19.61 -12.08 4.35
C SER A 58 19.54 -12.97 3.11
N GLY A 59 18.72 -12.58 2.13
CA GLY A 59 18.64 -13.25 0.83
C GLY A 59 19.94 -13.18 0.03
N ALA A 60 20.60 -12.01 0.03
CA ALA A 60 21.90 -11.85 -0.60
C ALA A 60 23.00 -12.72 0.06
N VAL A 61 23.00 -12.80 1.39
CA VAL A 61 23.92 -13.70 2.13
C VAL A 61 23.66 -15.15 1.73
N TRP A 62 22.40 -15.57 1.71
CA TRP A 62 22.02 -16.92 1.29
C TRP A 62 22.42 -17.21 -0.17
N ALA A 63 22.25 -16.24 -1.07
CA ALA A 63 22.63 -16.36 -2.47
C ALA A 63 24.16 -16.60 -2.62
N ASN A 64 24.98 -15.94 -1.82
CA ASN A 64 26.42 -16.17 -1.82
C ASN A 64 26.77 -17.59 -1.39
N GLU A 65 26.10 -18.15 -0.36
CA GLU A 65 26.30 -19.53 0.07
C GLU A 65 25.83 -20.55 -0.98
N ALA A 66 24.70 -20.27 -1.64
CA ALA A 66 24.09 -21.20 -2.59
C ALA A 66 24.74 -21.15 -3.98
N TRP A 67 25.13 -19.98 -4.44
CA TRP A 67 25.59 -19.73 -5.83
C TRP A 67 26.93 -19.03 -5.94
N GLY A 68 27.57 -18.66 -4.81
CA GLY A 68 28.87 -18.01 -4.79
C GLY A 68 28.86 -16.52 -5.16
N ALA A 69 27.69 -15.87 -5.20
CA ALA A 69 27.55 -14.45 -5.48
C ALA A 69 26.44 -13.83 -4.64
N TYR A 70 26.70 -12.66 -4.05
CA TYR A 70 25.69 -11.93 -3.27
C TYR A 70 24.56 -11.36 -4.13
N TRP A 71 24.84 -11.10 -5.41
CA TRP A 71 23.93 -10.48 -6.35
C TRP A 71 24.27 -10.89 -7.78
N SER A 72 23.30 -11.39 -8.51
CA SER A 72 23.48 -11.91 -9.89
C SER A 72 22.60 -11.21 -10.94
N TRP A 73 21.86 -10.17 -10.55
CA TRP A 73 20.86 -9.51 -11.42
C TRP A 73 19.77 -10.45 -11.93
N ASP A 74 19.49 -11.48 -11.17
CA ASP A 74 18.37 -12.36 -11.44
C ASP A 74 17.04 -11.56 -11.48
N PRO A 75 16.06 -11.93 -12.32
CA PRO A 75 14.77 -11.22 -12.39
C PRO A 75 14.12 -11.01 -11.03
N LYS A 76 14.21 -11.98 -10.12
CA LYS A 76 13.63 -11.88 -8.78
C LYS A 76 14.36 -10.87 -7.91
N GLU A 77 15.68 -10.85 -7.96
CA GLU A 77 16.53 -9.86 -7.28
C GLU A 77 16.22 -8.44 -7.78
N THR A 78 16.14 -8.29 -9.12
CA THR A 78 15.86 -7.01 -9.77
C THR A 78 14.47 -6.48 -9.37
N TRP A 79 13.42 -7.30 -9.40
CA TRP A 79 12.07 -6.89 -8.99
C TRP A 79 11.97 -6.63 -7.49
N ALA A 80 12.70 -7.36 -6.66
CA ALA A 80 12.79 -7.08 -5.24
C ALA A 80 13.46 -5.72 -4.96
N LEU A 81 14.51 -5.38 -5.69
CA LEU A 81 15.15 -4.05 -5.63
C LEU A 81 14.19 -2.94 -6.09
N ILE A 82 13.45 -3.14 -7.19
CA ILE A 82 12.46 -2.18 -7.66
C ILE A 82 11.39 -1.95 -6.60
N THR A 83 10.89 -3.02 -5.99
CA THR A 83 9.92 -2.96 -4.88
C THR A 83 10.47 -2.13 -3.70
N TRP A 84 11.71 -2.39 -3.32
CA TRP A 84 12.40 -1.65 -2.26
C TRP A 84 12.52 -0.16 -2.58
N LEU A 85 12.91 0.19 -3.82
CA LEU A 85 13.02 1.59 -4.27
C LEU A 85 11.67 2.31 -4.26
N VAL A 86 10.59 1.66 -4.70
CA VAL A 86 9.25 2.27 -4.69
C VAL A 86 8.80 2.58 -3.26
N TYR A 87 9.02 1.67 -2.30
CA TYR A 87 8.69 1.94 -0.91
C TYR A 87 9.64 2.94 -0.24
N ALA A 88 10.91 3.00 -0.64
CA ALA A 88 11.82 4.06 -0.22
C ALA A 88 11.32 5.45 -0.69
N ILE A 89 10.87 5.56 -1.94
CA ILE A 89 10.25 6.78 -2.47
C ILE A 89 8.98 7.11 -1.68
N TYR A 90 8.11 6.14 -1.41
CA TYR A 90 6.91 6.35 -0.59
C TYR A 90 7.25 6.96 0.77
N LEU A 91 8.20 6.37 1.50
CA LEU A 91 8.61 6.88 2.81
C LEU A 91 9.23 8.28 2.69
N HIS A 92 10.01 8.53 1.64
CA HIS A 92 10.58 9.85 1.40
C HIS A 92 9.49 10.91 1.15
N THR A 93 8.48 10.60 0.33
CA THR A 93 7.36 11.52 0.10
C THR A 93 6.51 11.77 1.35
N ARG A 94 6.42 10.80 2.26
CA ARG A 94 5.70 10.94 3.54
C ARG A 94 6.47 11.77 4.57
N LEU A 95 7.78 11.78 4.51
CA LEU A 95 8.65 12.54 5.42
C LEU A 95 8.90 13.96 4.92
N SER A 96 8.60 14.25 3.67
CA SER A 96 8.79 15.54 3.05
C SER A 96 7.49 16.35 3.06
N ASP A 97 7.54 17.59 3.56
CA ASP A 97 6.40 18.51 3.58
C ASP A 97 6.00 19.02 2.18
N GLU A 98 6.81 18.72 1.16
CA GLU A 98 6.61 19.17 -0.22
C GLU A 98 5.51 18.38 -0.96
N TYR A 99 5.25 17.14 -0.54
CA TYR A 99 4.32 16.24 -1.22
C TYR A 99 2.97 16.16 -0.50
N SER A 100 1.90 16.10 -1.29
CA SER A 100 0.56 15.91 -0.73
C SER A 100 0.37 14.45 -0.26
N GLN A 101 -0.52 14.26 0.72
CA GLN A 101 -0.94 12.95 1.19
C GLN A 101 -1.48 12.06 0.05
N GLY A 102 -2.16 12.70 -0.93
CA GLY A 102 -2.67 12.02 -2.12
C GLY A 102 -1.57 11.47 -3.03
N ASP A 103 -0.46 12.18 -3.16
CA ASP A 103 0.67 11.74 -3.98
C ASP A 103 1.40 10.57 -3.33
N SER A 104 1.63 10.64 -2.01
CA SER A 104 2.19 9.52 -1.25
C SER A 104 1.33 8.26 -1.34
N ASN A 105 0.01 8.39 -1.27
CA ASN A 105 -0.91 7.25 -1.40
C ASN A 105 -0.87 6.62 -2.81
N ARG A 106 -0.69 7.42 -3.87
CA ARG A 106 -0.49 6.88 -5.24
C ARG A 106 0.79 6.05 -5.34
N VAL A 107 1.88 6.50 -4.70
CA VAL A 107 3.14 5.74 -4.66
C VAL A 107 2.95 4.45 -3.86
N ALA A 108 2.19 4.46 -2.75
CA ALA A 108 1.88 3.25 -1.99
C ALA A 108 1.11 2.21 -2.83
N VAL A 109 0.10 2.65 -3.60
CA VAL A 109 -0.66 1.79 -4.52
C VAL A 109 0.24 1.23 -5.62
N ALA A 110 1.12 2.06 -6.21
CA ALA A 110 2.10 1.59 -7.18
C ALA A 110 3.02 0.53 -6.58
N GLY A 111 3.51 0.73 -5.35
CA GLY A 111 4.30 -0.25 -4.60
C GLY A 111 3.57 -1.57 -4.39
N PHE A 112 2.29 -1.53 -4.08
CA PHE A 112 1.46 -2.73 -3.97
C PHE A 112 1.41 -3.51 -5.29
N VAL A 113 1.17 -2.84 -6.42
CA VAL A 113 1.16 -3.48 -7.75
C VAL A 113 2.53 -4.08 -8.08
N VAL A 114 3.62 -3.35 -7.84
CA VAL A 114 4.99 -3.83 -8.07
C VAL A 114 5.30 -5.06 -7.21
N THR A 115 4.84 -5.09 -5.96
CA THR A 115 4.99 -6.27 -5.08
C THR A 115 4.30 -7.50 -5.67
N TRP A 116 3.10 -7.34 -6.21
CA TRP A 116 2.39 -8.45 -6.88
C TRP A 116 3.08 -8.90 -8.16
N VAL A 117 3.60 -7.97 -8.96
CA VAL A 117 4.40 -8.31 -10.15
C VAL A 117 5.68 -9.06 -9.75
N CYS A 118 6.36 -8.64 -8.69
CA CYS A 118 7.53 -9.34 -8.17
C CYS A 118 7.18 -10.75 -7.72
N TYR A 119 6.10 -10.90 -6.96
CA TYR A 119 5.72 -12.20 -6.38
C TYR A 119 5.13 -13.17 -7.42
N LEU A 120 4.14 -12.73 -8.19
CA LEU A 120 3.46 -13.57 -9.16
C LEU A 120 4.21 -13.65 -10.49
N GLY A 121 4.68 -12.51 -11.01
CA GLY A 121 5.30 -12.45 -12.34
C GLY A 121 6.53 -13.32 -12.43
N VAL A 122 7.45 -13.19 -11.48
CA VAL A 122 8.68 -13.98 -11.49
C VAL A 122 8.42 -15.48 -11.24
N ASN A 123 7.45 -15.80 -10.37
CA ASN A 123 7.12 -17.20 -10.09
C ASN A 123 6.36 -17.87 -11.23
N LEU A 124 5.48 -17.14 -11.95
CA LEU A 124 4.69 -17.69 -13.06
C LEU A 124 5.52 -17.86 -14.33
N PHE A 125 6.41 -16.92 -14.62
CA PHE A 125 7.24 -16.97 -15.84
C PHE A 125 8.44 -17.90 -15.72
N GLY A 126 8.77 -18.39 -14.52
CA GLY A 126 9.78 -19.42 -14.29
C GLY A 126 11.18 -19.08 -14.83
N VAL A 127 11.53 -17.80 -14.93
CA VAL A 127 12.81 -17.33 -15.47
C VAL A 127 13.75 -16.96 -14.33
N GLY A 128 14.99 -17.52 -14.35
CA GLY A 128 16.06 -17.18 -13.42
C GLY A 128 16.36 -18.24 -12.36
N LEU A 129 17.35 -17.95 -11.49
CA LEU A 129 17.85 -18.86 -10.45
C LEU A 129 16.80 -19.20 -9.38
N HIS A 130 15.80 -18.35 -9.21
CA HIS A 130 14.71 -18.50 -8.25
C HIS A 130 13.42 -19.10 -8.87
N SER A 131 13.49 -19.70 -10.03
CA SER A 131 12.34 -20.31 -10.67
C SER A 131 12.01 -21.65 -10.02
N TYR A 132 10.88 -21.74 -9.35
CA TYR A 132 10.38 -22.98 -8.76
C TYR A 132 9.43 -23.75 -9.69
N GLY A 133 9.47 -23.48 -11.00
CA GLY A 133 8.94 -24.35 -12.05
C GLY A 133 7.44 -24.70 -11.99
N PHE A 134 6.57 -23.76 -11.65
CA PHE A 134 5.12 -24.04 -11.62
C PHE A 134 4.50 -24.22 -13.02
N LEU A 135 5.13 -23.73 -14.09
CA LEU A 135 4.65 -23.80 -15.47
C LEU A 135 5.67 -24.34 -16.49
N SER A 136 6.84 -24.82 -16.04
CA SER A 136 7.84 -25.46 -16.92
C SER A 136 7.86 -26.96 -16.68
N SER A 137 6.79 -27.65 -17.07
CA SER A 137 6.78 -29.10 -17.31
C SER A 137 6.65 -29.35 -18.79
#